data_86ed0387b89a0b48cc074fd4288a0965
#
_entry.id   86ed0387b89a0b48cc074fd4288a0965
#
_cell.length_a   1.000
_cell.length_b   1.000
_cell.length_c   1.000
_cell.angle_alpha   90.00
_cell.angle_beta   90.00
_cell.angle_gamma   90.00
#
_symmetry.space_group_name_H-M   'P 1'
#
loop_
_entity.id
_entity.type
_entity.pdbx_description
1 polymer ?
#
loop_
_entity_poly.entity_id
_entity_poly.type
_entity_poly.pdbx_seq_one_letter_code
_entity_poly.pdbx_strand_id
1 'polypeptide(L)'
;MIPFGLLAGFVGKKEVRITELSEEGFAFRTAKKIPGPEKIRLCFYDLKKTDYEEMTIQTPEIEEGDPEPFFQNYIVWMEQVGEREQYQELVRKLLGQYSHYIQLKLTEDDSGVAEALTGYPAKLDQVHAKDWEEQKQMWFAEMQKAKKSDGEHTENADLHTKNMRMERCTVSGMEFPEFAIALDRPELYEQYSHRSLEDFIKYYWKKQHLGKYPLAQRRPDRLYIGNQFCSHLFPSDEMLFALLQKAQRELLQVTVVFTCQKESVLKSMEQLLQKLDQWCDGHDRELEVIVNDWGLAGLVGRMTSHLIPILGILLNKYKKDPRIGFKQGDQMLLKENPLGLENYRKYLQDEFAIHRYEWECCGHEQEYPQGHNSLYFPFYQTNTSQYCPLYACCTTGQRGRQKEPVNCPRYCQNKVLLYPDHLKMVGRYNSLFALDDTLLRMPEQAEPLMKSGIDRLVVNLL
;
A
#
# COMPACT_ATOMS: atom_id res chain seq x y z
N MET A 1 -23.01 -2.67 -13.71
CA MET A 1 -22.00 -3.43 -12.92
C MET A 1 -21.95 -2.82 -11.53
N ILE A 2 -22.22 -3.62 -10.49
CA ILE A 2 -22.17 -3.16 -9.09
C ILE A 2 -20.72 -2.84 -8.73
N PRO A 3 -20.42 -1.69 -8.10
CA PRO A 3 -19.07 -1.35 -7.68
C PRO A 3 -18.47 -2.44 -6.78
N PHE A 4 -17.22 -2.77 -7.04
CA PHE A 4 -16.47 -3.68 -6.19
C PHE A 4 -16.44 -3.16 -4.75
N GLY A 5 -16.82 -4.01 -3.82
CA GLY A 5 -16.90 -3.66 -2.41
C GLY A 5 -18.31 -3.40 -1.87
N LEU A 6 -19.34 -3.19 -2.72
CA LEU A 6 -20.71 -3.13 -2.26
C LEU A 6 -21.36 -4.53 -2.13
N LEU A 7 -20.89 -5.49 -2.91
CA LEU A 7 -21.35 -6.88 -2.86
C LEU A 7 -20.17 -7.82 -3.08
N ALA A 8 -20.02 -8.81 -2.22
CA ALA A 8 -19.12 -9.93 -2.40
C ALA A 8 -19.89 -11.25 -2.31
N GLY A 9 -19.49 -12.23 -3.10
CA GLY A 9 -20.08 -13.57 -3.09
C GLY A 9 -18.99 -14.62 -2.84
N PHE A 10 -19.33 -15.67 -2.10
CA PHE A 10 -18.45 -16.80 -1.83
C PHE A 10 -19.19 -18.11 -2.08
N VAL A 11 -18.56 -19.03 -2.80
CA VAL A 11 -19.00 -20.42 -2.94
C VAL A 11 -18.05 -21.28 -2.12
N GLY A 12 -18.55 -21.87 -1.05
CA GLY A 12 -17.72 -22.46 -0.03
C GLY A 12 -16.73 -21.42 0.53
N LYS A 13 -15.44 -21.63 0.31
CA LYS A 13 -14.38 -20.69 0.74
C LYS A 13 -13.88 -19.76 -0.38
N LYS A 14 -14.35 -19.93 -1.61
CA LYS A 14 -13.84 -19.17 -2.77
C LYS A 14 -14.69 -17.95 -3.05
N GLU A 15 -14.05 -16.78 -3.13
CA GLU A 15 -14.71 -15.57 -3.62
C GLU A 15 -15.05 -15.72 -5.11
N VAL A 16 -16.27 -15.39 -5.47
CA VAL A 16 -16.78 -15.40 -6.84
C VAL A 16 -17.21 -13.99 -7.25
N ARG A 17 -17.19 -13.72 -8.53
CA ARG A 17 -17.64 -12.42 -9.03
C ARG A 17 -19.13 -12.49 -9.37
N ILE A 18 -19.94 -11.73 -8.66
CA ILE A 18 -21.34 -11.52 -9.02
C ILE A 18 -21.38 -10.67 -10.30
N THR A 19 -22.04 -11.19 -11.33
CA THR A 19 -22.19 -10.55 -12.64
C THR A 19 -23.54 -9.89 -12.82
N GLU A 20 -24.60 -10.53 -12.30
CA GLU A 20 -25.97 -10.04 -12.33
C GLU A 20 -26.62 -10.18 -10.96
N LEU A 21 -27.56 -9.29 -10.66
CA LEU A 21 -28.30 -9.28 -9.40
C LEU A 21 -29.73 -8.76 -9.64
N SER A 22 -30.70 -9.53 -9.16
CA SER A 22 -32.13 -9.16 -9.13
C SER A 22 -32.76 -9.66 -7.85
N GLU A 23 -34.02 -9.29 -7.60
CA GLU A 23 -34.79 -9.84 -6.48
C GLU A 23 -35.20 -11.32 -6.66
N GLU A 24 -35.05 -11.84 -7.86
CA GLU A 24 -35.37 -13.22 -8.22
C GLU A 24 -34.18 -14.16 -8.11
N GLY A 25 -32.95 -13.60 -8.21
CA GLY A 25 -31.75 -14.37 -8.16
C GLY A 25 -30.51 -13.56 -8.57
N PHE A 26 -29.42 -14.25 -8.76
CA PHE A 26 -28.14 -13.64 -9.17
C PHE A 26 -27.34 -14.58 -10.06
N ALA A 27 -26.47 -13.99 -10.88
CA ALA A 27 -25.47 -14.74 -11.65
C ALA A 27 -24.08 -14.43 -11.12
N PHE A 28 -23.21 -15.42 -11.20
CA PHE A 28 -21.80 -15.24 -10.85
C PHE A 28 -20.89 -16.04 -11.77
N ARG A 29 -19.62 -15.65 -11.80
CA ARG A 29 -18.60 -16.37 -12.57
C ARG A 29 -17.38 -16.72 -11.74
N THR A 30 -16.73 -17.82 -12.13
CA THR A 30 -15.49 -18.32 -11.52
C THR A 30 -14.56 -18.86 -12.61
N ALA A 31 -13.24 -18.84 -12.33
CA ALA A 31 -12.25 -19.40 -13.23
C ALA A 31 -12.17 -20.95 -13.20
N LYS A 32 -12.74 -21.59 -12.18
CA LYS A 32 -12.72 -23.06 -12.02
C LYS A 32 -14.15 -23.58 -11.85
N LYS A 33 -14.44 -24.73 -12.44
CA LYS A 33 -15.75 -25.40 -12.27
C LYS A 33 -16.00 -25.70 -10.79
N ILE A 34 -17.23 -25.47 -10.34
CA ILE A 34 -17.70 -25.82 -9.01
C ILE A 34 -18.02 -27.31 -8.98
N PRO A 35 -17.46 -28.09 -8.05
CA PRO A 35 -17.60 -29.55 -8.06
C PRO A 35 -18.99 -30.06 -7.62
N GLY A 36 -19.87 -29.21 -7.11
CA GLY A 36 -21.19 -29.56 -6.63
C GLY A 36 -21.88 -28.42 -5.86
N PRO A 37 -23.07 -28.65 -5.31
CA PRO A 37 -23.80 -27.64 -4.55
C PRO A 37 -23.04 -27.33 -3.24
N GLU A 38 -22.31 -26.22 -3.25
CA GLU A 38 -21.68 -25.66 -2.05
C GLU A 38 -22.55 -24.53 -1.52
N LYS A 39 -22.48 -24.27 -0.21
CA LYS A 39 -23.13 -23.10 0.38
C LYS A 39 -22.64 -21.83 -0.28
N ILE A 40 -23.56 -20.92 -0.57
CA ILE A 40 -23.23 -19.61 -1.11
C ILE A 40 -23.44 -18.57 -0.03
N ARG A 41 -22.41 -17.77 0.23
CA ARG A 41 -22.48 -16.64 1.14
C ARG A 41 -22.40 -15.35 0.33
N LEU A 42 -23.33 -14.44 0.59
CA LEU A 42 -23.38 -13.10 0.03
C LEU A 42 -23.12 -12.08 1.14
N CYS A 43 -22.26 -11.11 0.89
CA CYS A 43 -21.91 -10.04 1.81
C CYS A 43 -22.32 -8.71 1.17
N PHE A 44 -23.35 -8.08 1.71
CA PHE A 44 -23.92 -6.81 1.24
C PHE A 44 -23.37 -5.67 2.10
N TYR A 45 -22.72 -4.69 1.50
CA TYR A 45 -22.22 -3.55 2.26
C TYR A 45 -23.35 -2.59 2.61
N ASP A 46 -23.53 -2.34 3.91
CA ASP A 46 -24.45 -1.32 4.42
C ASP A 46 -23.70 0.00 4.60
N LEU A 47 -23.98 0.96 3.73
CA LEU A 47 -23.37 2.29 3.78
C LEU A 47 -23.67 3.05 5.09
N LYS A 48 -24.82 2.80 5.72
CA LYS A 48 -25.19 3.48 6.98
C LYS A 48 -24.45 2.93 8.19
N LYS A 49 -24.28 1.60 8.22
CA LYS A 49 -23.57 0.91 9.30
C LYS A 49 -22.06 0.86 9.07
N THR A 50 -21.61 1.14 7.83
CA THR A 50 -20.23 0.97 7.37
C THR A 50 -19.68 -0.44 7.59
N ASP A 51 -20.56 -1.45 7.44
CA ASP A 51 -20.28 -2.86 7.71
C ASP A 51 -20.98 -3.75 6.68
N TYR A 52 -20.63 -5.04 6.65
CA TYR A 52 -21.29 -6.01 5.78
C TYR A 52 -22.41 -6.75 6.51
N GLU A 53 -23.59 -6.78 5.89
CA GLU A 53 -24.66 -7.69 6.25
C GLU A 53 -24.48 -8.98 5.44
N GLU A 54 -24.35 -10.10 6.12
CA GLU A 54 -24.12 -11.39 5.48
C GLU A 54 -25.38 -12.25 5.46
N MET A 55 -25.54 -12.98 4.37
CA MET A 55 -26.51 -14.08 4.29
C MET A 55 -25.87 -15.32 3.69
N THR A 56 -26.35 -16.49 4.10
CA THR A 56 -25.85 -17.77 3.59
C THR A 56 -27.00 -18.59 3.03
N ILE A 57 -26.93 -18.94 1.77
CA ILE A 57 -27.84 -19.87 1.09
C ILE A 57 -27.29 -21.28 1.31
N GLN A 58 -28.04 -22.10 2.04
CA GLN A 58 -27.57 -23.42 2.48
C GLN A 58 -27.60 -24.46 1.37
N THR A 59 -28.66 -24.44 0.55
CA THR A 59 -28.91 -25.42 -0.53
C THR A 59 -29.29 -24.69 -1.80
N PRO A 60 -28.36 -24.01 -2.46
CA PRO A 60 -28.64 -23.28 -3.68
C PRO A 60 -28.90 -24.25 -4.84
N GLU A 61 -29.93 -23.98 -5.64
CA GLU A 61 -30.04 -24.54 -6.98
C GLU A 61 -29.15 -23.71 -7.91
N ILE A 62 -28.12 -24.33 -8.46
CA ILE A 62 -27.14 -23.68 -9.30
C ILE A 62 -27.28 -24.21 -10.71
N GLU A 63 -27.63 -23.36 -11.65
CA GLU A 63 -27.62 -23.65 -13.09
C GLU A 63 -26.31 -23.22 -13.72
N GLU A 64 -25.79 -24.05 -14.62
CA GLU A 64 -24.65 -23.65 -15.46
C GLU A 64 -25.14 -22.70 -16.56
N GLY A 65 -24.59 -21.49 -16.59
CA GLY A 65 -24.86 -20.51 -17.64
C GLY A 65 -24.02 -20.74 -18.89
N ASP A 66 -24.15 -19.85 -19.87
CA ASP A 66 -23.39 -19.91 -21.11
C ASP A 66 -21.89 -19.89 -20.86
N PRO A 67 -21.11 -20.78 -21.48
CA PRO A 67 -19.68 -20.83 -21.28
C PRO A 67 -18.99 -19.62 -21.92
N GLU A 68 -18.10 -19.00 -21.17
CA GLU A 68 -17.18 -17.96 -21.68
C GLU A 68 -15.73 -18.49 -21.74
N PRO A 69 -14.88 -17.93 -22.63
CA PRO A 69 -13.47 -18.24 -22.60
C PRO A 69 -12.88 -17.94 -21.21
N PHE A 70 -12.24 -18.92 -20.57
CA PHE A 70 -11.58 -18.84 -19.27
C PHE A 70 -12.51 -18.73 -18.03
N PHE A 71 -13.83 -18.65 -18.18
CA PHE A 71 -14.76 -18.55 -17.07
C PHE A 71 -15.91 -19.52 -17.20
N GLN A 72 -16.41 -19.97 -16.05
CA GLN A 72 -17.67 -20.69 -15.92
C GLN A 72 -18.69 -19.73 -15.31
N ASN A 73 -19.86 -19.62 -15.94
CA ASN A 73 -20.97 -18.81 -15.47
C ASN A 73 -22.00 -19.70 -14.77
N TYR A 74 -22.60 -19.16 -13.72
CA TYR A 74 -23.61 -19.84 -12.91
C TYR A 74 -24.74 -18.90 -12.57
N ILE A 75 -25.95 -19.42 -12.51
CA ILE A 75 -27.16 -18.70 -12.14
C ILE A 75 -27.77 -19.38 -10.90
N VAL A 76 -28.22 -18.57 -9.95
CA VAL A 76 -28.88 -19.02 -8.74
C VAL A 76 -30.26 -18.34 -8.65
N TRP A 77 -31.28 -19.15 -8.60
CA TRP A 77 -32.64 -18.68 -8.43
C TRP A 77 -33.11 -18.80 -6.98
N MET A 78 -33.81 -17.76 -6.48
CA MET A 78 -34.22 -17.66 -5.09
C MET A 78 -35.69 -18.07 -4.85
N GLU A 79 -36.37 -18.60 -5.86
CA GLU A 79 -37.80 -18.87 -5.78
C GLU A 79 -38.19 -19.89 -4.72
N GLN A 80 -37.33 -20.88 -4.47
CA GLN A 80 -37.59 -22.00 -3.55
C GLN A 80 -36.76 -21.95 -2.28
N VAL A 81 -36.06 -20.85 -2.02
CA VAL A 81 -35.13 -20.74 -0.89
C VAL A 81 -35.81 -20.11 0.31
N GLY A 82 -35.69 -20.72 1.49
CA GLY A 82 -36.27 -20.21 2.74
C GLY A 82 -35.78 -18.81 3.14
N GLU A 83 -34.61 -18.42 2.65
CA GLU A 83 -34.01 -17.10 2.88
C GLU A 83 -34.44 -16.04 1.85
N ARG A 84 -35.44 -16.30 1.02
CA ARG A 84 -35.83 -15.41 -0.09
C ARG A 84 -36.20 -14.00 0.36
N GLU A 85 -36.96 -13.86 1.42
CA GLU A 85 -37.40 -12.54 1.92
C GLU A 85 -36.20 -11.71 2.39
N GLN A 86 -35.29 -12.32 3.13
CA GLN A 86 -34.06 -11.67 3.57
C GLN A 86 -33.16 -11.25 2.36
N TYR A 87 -33.04 -12.13 1.37
CA TYR A 87 -32.33 -11.84 0.14
C TYR A 87 -32.92 -10.62 -0.59
N GLN A 88 -34.22 -10.60 -0.80
CA GLN A 88 -34.89 -9.51 -1.48
C GLN A 88 -34.77 -8.19 -0.75
N GLU A 89 -34.84 -8.18 0.58
CA GLU A 89 -34.61 -6.98 1.37
C GLU A 89 -33.19 -6.43 1.18
N LEU A 90 -32.17 -7.29 1.28
CA LEU A 90 -30.76 -6.91 1.09
C LEU A 90 -30.49 -6.44 -0.33
N VAL A 91 -31.06 -7.09 -1.35
CA VAL A 91 -30.95 -6.68 -2.74
C VAL A 91 -31.58 -5.31 -2.99
N ARG A 92 -32.81 -5.07 -2.51
CA ARG A 92 -33.47 -3.76 -2.63
C ARG A 92 -32.65 -2.66 -1.98
N LYS A 93 -32.12 -2.92 -0.79
CA LYS A 93 -31.27 -1.99 -0.07
C LYS A 93 -30.01 -1.67 -0.88
N LEU A 94 -29.32 -2.69 -1.39
CA LEU A 94 -28.12 -2.52 -2.22
C LEU A 94 -28.40 -1.76 -3.51
N LEU A 95 -29.46 -2.13 -4.24
CA LEU A 95 -29.84 -1.48 -5.49
C LEU A 95 -30.27 -0.03 -5.27
N GLY A 96 -30.92 0.28 -4.16
CA GLY A 96 -31.22 1.66 -3.76
C GLY A 96 -29.95 2.47 -3.52
N GLN A 97 -28.99 1.92 -2.80
CA GLN A 97 -27.69 2.55 -2.56
C GLN A 97 -26.89 2.73 -3.86
N TYR A 98 -26.92 1.75 -4.75
CA TYR A 98 -26.26 1.82 -6.05
C TYR A 98 -26.91 2.85 -6.97
N SER A 99 -28.23 2.92 -7.00
CA SER A 99 -28.96 3.95 -7.77
C SER A 99 -28.61 5.35 -7.29
N HIS A 100 -28.54 5.56 -5.98
CA HIS A 100 -28.08 6.82 -5.40
C HIS A 100 -26.65 7.14 -5.80
N TYR A 101 -25.74 6.16 -5.73
CA TYR A 101 -24.36 6.33 -6.19
C TYR A 101 -24.28 6.76 -7.68
N ILE A 102 -25.06 6.12 -8.55
CA ILE A 102 -25.09 6.48 -9.99
C ILE A 102 -25.64 7.90 -10.18
N GLN A 103 -26.68 8.28 -9.43
CA GLN A 103 -27.24 9.63 -9.49
C GLN A 103 -26.19 10.67 -9.12
N LEU A 104 -25.44 10.45 -8.04
CA LEU A 104 -24.34 11.35 -7.63
C LEU A 104 -23.25 11.44 -8.69
N LYS A 105 -22.91 10.31 -9.33
CA LYS A 105 -21.95 10.29 -10.45
C LYS A 105 -22.42 11.10 -11.66
N LEU A 106 -23.68 11.00 -12.00
CA LEU A 106 -24.27 11.73 -13.13
C LEU A 106 -24.36 13.24 -12.86
N THR A 107 -24.48 13.63 -11.60
CA THR A 107 -24.48 15.05 -11.18
C THR A 107 -23.08 15.60 -10.91
N GLU A 108 -22.03 14.80 -11.12
CA GLU A 108 -20.62 15.14 -10.81
C GLU A 108 -20.41 15.55 -9.34
N ASP A 109 -21.25 15.06 -8.43
CA ASP A 109 -21.09 15.28 -6.99
C ASP A 109 -20.10 14.26 -6.39
N ASP A 110 -18.83 14.60 -6.47
CA ASP A 110 -17.75 13.74 -5.94
C ASP A 110 -17.78 13.62 -4.41
N SER A 111 -18.25 14.65 -3.71
CA SER A 111 -18.40 14.62 -2.27
C SER A 111 -19.48 13.63 -1.87
N GLY A 112 -20.65 13.69 -2.52
CA GLY A 112 -21.73 12.75 -2.31
C GLY A 112 -21.36 11.32 -2.72
N VAL A 113 -20.55 11.14 -3.78
CA VAL A 113 -20.02 9.83 -4.16
C VAL A 113 -19.13 9.26 -3.06
N ALA A 114 -18.23 10.07 -2.52
CA ALA A 114 -17.35 9.65 -1.44
C ALA A 114 -18.15 9.28 -0.18
N GLU A 115 -19.15 10.07 0.17
CA GLU A 115 -20.08 9.78 1.28
C GLU A 115 -20.84 8.47 1.06
N ALA A 116 -21.39 8.26 -0.14
CA ALA A 116 -22.10 7.04 -0.50
C ALA A 116 -21.21 5.78 -0.45
N LEU A 117 -19.92 5.90 -0.77
CA LEU A 117 -18.99 4.77 -0.75
C LEU A 117 -18.42 4.48 0.64
N THR A 118 -18.26 5.49 1.47
CA THR A 118 -17.57 5.36 2.76
C THR A 118 -18.53 5.35 3.95
N GLY A 119 -19.80 5.73 3.73
CA GLY A 119 -20.79 5.95 4.81
C GLY A 119 -20.52 7.21 5.64
N TYR A 120 -19.60 8.05 5.18
CA TYR A 120 -19.14 9.22 5.90
C TYR A 120 -19.63 10.51 5.27
N PRO A 121 -20.07 11.52 6.09
CA PRO A 121 -20.35 12.84 5.58
C PRO A 121 -19.09 13.36 4.89
N ALA A 122 -19.16 13.48 3.57
CA ALA A 122 -18.01 13.78 2.77
C ALA A 122 -17.66 15.26 2.77
N LYS A 123 -17.10 15.72 3.83
CA LYS A 123 -16.18 16.86 3.78
C LYS A 123 -14.80 16.46 3.28
N LEU A 124 -14.75 15.41 2.44
CA LEU A 124 -13.52 14.81 1.92
C LEU A 124 -12.76 15.74 0.96
N ASP A 125 -13.41 16.80 0.46
CA ASP A 125 -12.76 17.80 -0.38
C ASP A 125 -12.09 18.91 0.45
N GLN A 126 -12.22 18.86 1.76
CA GLN A 126 -11.47 19.76 2.62
C GLN A 126 -10.05 19.22 2.81
N VAL A 127 -9.11 20.06 2.49
CA VAL A 127 -7.70 19.78 2.55
C VAL A 127 -7.17 20.24 3.89
N HIS A 128 -6.71 19.30 4.69
CA HIS A 128 -6.33 19.53 6.07
C HIS A 128 -4.82 19.33 6.26
N ALA A 129 -4.13 20.31 6.83
CA ALA A 129 -2.74 20.12 7.24
C ALA A 129 -2.63 20.01 8.77
N LYS A 130 -3.37 20.85 9.48
CA LYS A 130 -3.38 20.87 10.95
C LYS A 130 -4.01 19.59 11.50
N ASP A 131 -5.16 19.21 10.94
CA ASP A 131 -5.88 18.01 11.36
C ASP A 131 -5.08 16.73 11.09
N TRP A 132 -4.20 16.74 10.08
CA TRP A 132 -3.29 15.61 9.82
C TRP A 132 -2.29 15.41 10.97
N GLU A 133 -1.75 16.47 11.53
CA GLU A 133 -0.86 16.36 12.68
C GLU A 133 -1.59 15.86 13.94
N GLU A 134 -2.82 16.33 14.16
CA GLU A 134 -3.68 15.85 15.24
C GLU A 134 -4.04 14.36 15.04
N GLN A 135 -4.36 13.95 13.80
CA GLN A 135 -4.66 12.57 13.44
C GLN A 135 -3.47 11.63 13.69
N LYS A 136 -2.26 12.02 13.24
CA LYS A 136 -1.04 11.25 13.53
C LYS A 136 -0.79 11.15 15.03
N GLN A 137 -0.97 12.25 15.75
CA GLN A 137 -0.80 12.26 17.18
C GLN A 137 -1.77 11.29 17.86
N MET A 138 -3.03 11.24 17.45
CA MET A 138 -3.99 10.26 17.96
C MET A 138 -3.59 8.83 17.61
N TRP A 139 -3.25 8.55 16.36
CA TRP A 139 -2.88 7.21 15.91
C TRP A 139 -1.65 6.64 16.63
N PHE A 140 -0.67 7.50 16.93
CA PHE A 140 0.59 7.08 17.53
C PHE A 140 0.70 7.35 19.04
N ALA A 141 -0.22 8.13 19.65
CA ALA A 141 -0.19 8.43 21.09
C ALA A 141 -0.43 7.19 21.96
N GLU A 142 -1.26 6.27 21.52
CA GLU A 142 -1.52 5.01 22.24
C GLU A 142 -0.28 4.13 22.32
N MET A 143 0.62 4.17 21.35
CA MET A 143 1.88 3.44 21.36
C MET A 143 2.82 3.90 22.49
N GLN A 144 2.65 5.14 22.95
CA GLN A 144 3.42 5.69 24.07
C GLN A 144 2.84 5.28 25.44
N LYS A 145 1.54 4.90 25.49
CA LYS A 145 0.85 4.53 26.75
C LYS A 145 0.97 3.05 27.09
N ALA A 146 1.07 2.18 26.11
CA ALA A 146 1.10 0.72 26.31
C ALA A 146 2.29 0.21 27.16
N LYS A 147 3.37 1.01 27.29
CA LYS A 147 4.54 0.66 28.13
C LYS A 147 4.42 1.06 29.61
N LYS A 148 3.32 1.70 30.05
CA LYS A 148 3.15 2.11 31.46
C LYS A 148 2.44 1.08 32.33
N SER A 149 1.87 0.01 31.75
CA SER A 149 1.14 -1.01 32.51
C SER A 149 1.96 -2.25 32.92
N ASP A 150 3.16 -2.45 32.35
CA ASP A 150 3.98 -3.63 32.66
C ASP A 150 5.42 -3.27 33.04
N GLY A 151 5.60 -2.61 34.19
CA GLY A 151 6.98 -2.46 34.66
C GLY A 151 7.25 -1.28 35.55
N GLU A 152 6.77 -1.31 36.78
CA GLU A 152 7.56 -0.82 37.91
C GLU A 152 8.69 -1.83 38.14
N HIS A 153 9.87 -1.51 37.68
CA HIS A 153 11.22 -1.82 38.22
C HIS A 153 12.26 -1.65 37.12
N THR A 154 12.91 -0.54 37.13
CA THR A 154 14.37 -0.35 37.15
C THR A 154 14.70 1.11 36.79
N GLU A 155 14.91 1.88 37.84
CA GLU A 155 15.72 3.10 37.78
C GLU A 155 17.20 2.70 37.79
N ASN A 156 18.00 3.51 37.11
CA ASN A 156 19.46 3.56 37.07
C ASN A 156 20.18 2.67 36.05
N ALA A 157 20.45 3.28 34.89
CA ALA A 157 21.66 2.99 34.14
C ALA A 157 22.25 4.31 33.59
N ASP A 158 23.36 4.68 34.23
CA ASP A 158 24.16 5.86 33.89
C ASP A 158 24.61 5.86 32.40
N LEU A 159 24.47 7.02 31.79
CA LEU A 159 25.04 7.33 30.46
C LEU A 159 26.58 7.40 30.57
N HIS A 160 27.25 6.33 30.23
CA HIS A 160 28.64 6.39 29.82
C HIS A 160 28.75 6.34 28.30
N THR A 161 29.00 7.48 27.69
CA THR A 161 29.50 7.63 26.32
C THR A 161 30.77 6.79 26.13
N LYS A 162 30.62 5.64 25.48
CA LYS A 162 31.74 4.93 24.84
C LYS A 162 31.41 4.71 23.37
N ASN A 163 32.39 5.07 22.52
CA ASN A 163 32.42 4.78 21.09
C ASN A 163 31.88 3.40 20.75
N MET A 164 30.61 3.30 20.37
CA MET A 164 30.03 2.07 19.88
C MET A 164 30.37 1.92 18.39
N ARG A 165 31.44 1.18 18.10
CA ARG A 165 31.46 0.36 16.89
C ARG A 165 30.20 -0.48 16.90
N MET A 166 29.38 -0.31 15.85
CA MET A 166 28.10 -0.99 15.76
C MET A 166 28.27 -2.50 15.71
N GLU A 167 28.00 -3.15 16.83
CA GLU A 167 27.63 -4.56 16.82
C GLU A 167 26.22 -4.67 16.21
N ARG A 168 26.03 -5.56 15.25
CA ARG A 168 24.72 -5.89 14.70
C ARG A 168 23.85 -6.35 15.86
N CYS A 169 22.75 -5.62 16.10
CA CYS A 169 21.83 -5.98 17.19
C CYS A 169 21.20 -7.35 16.89
N THR A 170 21.53 -8.34 17.70
CA THR A 170 20.83 -9.62 17.71
C THR A 170 19.70 -9.54 18.73
N VAL A 171 18.47 -9.75 18.26
CA VAL A 171 17.34 -10.04 19.15
C VAL A 171 17.19 -11.57 19.16
N SER A 172 17.34 -12.19 20.34
CA SER A 172 17.29 -13.65 20.53
C SER A 172 18.23 -14.50 19.64
N GLY A 173 19.41 -13.95 19.25
CA GLY A 173 20.41 -14.71 18.49
C GLY A 173 20.24 -14.72 16.98
N MET A 174 19.22 -14.05 16.42
CA MET A 174 19.07 -13.83 14.97
C MET A 174 19.56 -12.45 14.56
N GLU A 175 20.19 -12.37 13.38
CA GLU A 175 20.50 -11.08 12.75
C GLU A 175 19.19 -10.36 12.43
N PHE A 176 19.05 -9.12 12.84
CA PHE A 176 17.90 -8.29 12.50
C PHE A 176 17.95 -7.97 10.99
N PRO A 177 16.80 -7.91 10.27
CA PRO A 177 16.79 -7.63 8.84
C PRO A 177 17.43 -6.28 8.54
N GLU A 178 17.89 -6.09 7.31
CA GLU A 178 18.37 -4.79 6.84
C GLU A 178 17.31 -3.71 7.12
N PHE A 179 17.72 -2.61 7.74
CA PHE A 179 16.80 -1.55 8.14
C PHE A 179 16.96 -0.32 7.25
N ALA A 180 15.89 0.08 6.59
CA ALA A 180 15.88 1.20 5.66
C ALA A 180 14.88 2.28 6.06
N ILE A 181 15.18 3.52 5.71
CA ILE A 181 14.30 4.68 5.86
C ILE A 181 13.99 5.25 4.48
N ALA A 182 12.71 5.49 4.19
CA ALA A 182 12.26 6.13 2.97
C ALA A 182 12.35 7.66 3.07
N LEU A 183 13.14 8.25 2.15
CA LEU A 183 13.12 9.67 1.86
C LEU A 183 12.31 9.85 0.57
N ASP A 184 11.05 10.24 0.70
CA ASP A 184 10.07 10.21 -0.38
C ASP A 184 9.58 11.59 -0.83
N ARG A 185 10.15 12.66 -0.28
CA ARG A 185 9.70 14.04 -0.53
C ARG A 185 10.80 15.08 -0.31
N PRO A 186 10.70 16.25 -0.96
CA PRO A 186 11.71 17.30 -0.92
C PRO A 186 12.12 17.71 0.48
N GLU A 187 11.17 17.81 1.42
CA GLU A 187 11.47 18.14 2.81
C GLU A 187 12.49 17.16 3.43
N LEU A 188 12.30 15.86 3.22
CA LEU A 188 13.21 14.86 3.78
C LEU A 188 14.58 14.88 3.09
N TYR A 189 14.64 15.16 1.79
CA TYR A 189 15.90 15.34 1.07
C TYR A 189 16.71 16.52 1.65
N GLU A 190 16.05 17.67 1.82
CA GLU A 190 16.66 18.88 2.41
C GLU A 190 17.13 18.64 3.84
N GLN A 191 16.26 18.03 4.67
CA GLN A 191 16.61 17.77 6.06
C GLN A 191 17.79 16.80 6.18
N TYR A 192 17.81 15.74 5.35
CA TYR A 192 18.94 14.82 5.33
C TYR A 192 20.20 15.48 4.77
N SER A 193 20.13 16.30 3.73
CA SER A 193 21.29 16.96 3.13
C SER A 193 22.03 17.90 4.10
N HIS A 194 21.29 18.57 4.99
CA HIS A 194 21.83 19.63 5.87
C HIS A 194 22.13 19.19 7.32
N ARG A 195 21.71 17.98 7.72
CA ARG A 195 21.92 17.48 9.10
C ARG A 195 22.96 16.38 9.14
N SER A 196 23.54 16.13 10.31
CA SER A 196 24.18 14.85 10.57
C SER A 196 23.16 13.70 10.44
N LEU A 197 23.61 12.48 10.18
CA LEU A 197 22.72 11.33 10.13
C LEU A 197 21.95 11.15 11.44
N GLU A 198 22.61 11.32 12.58
CA GLU A 198 22.00 11.19 13.89
C GLU A 198 20.90 12.22 14.14
N ASP A 199 21.14 13.50 13.77
CA ASP A 199 20.16 14.56 13.92
C ASP A 199 19.00 14.40 12.93
N PHE A 200 19.27 13.88 11.74
CA PHE A 200 18.24 13.53 10.77
C PHE A 200 17.34 12.41 11.28
N ILE A 201 17.89 11.32 11.83
CA ILE A 201 17.12 10.23 12.41
C ILE A 201 16.23 10.75 13.54
N LYS A 202 16.78 11.54 14.47
CA LYS A 202 15.98 12.17 15.54
C LYS A 202 14.84 13.02 14.99
N TYR A 203 15.13 13.84 13.96
CA TYR A 203 14.14 14.67 13.30
C TYR A 203 13.03 13.81 12.66
N TYR A 204 13.40 12.79 11.88
CA TYR A 204 12.50 11.91 11.15
C TYR A 204 11.46 11.27 12.07
N TRP A 205 11.89 10.65 13.14
CA TRP A 205 11.02 9.99 14.10
C TRP A 205 10.23 10.96 14.98
N LYS A 206 10.86 12.03 15.44
CA LYS A 206 10.20 13.02 16.32
C LYS A 206 9.06 13.73 15.60
N LYS A 207 9.23 14.04 14.32
CA LYS A 207 8.19 14.68 13.50
C LYS A 207 6.93 13.83 13.38
N GLN A 208 7.05 12.53 13.51
CA GLN A 208 5.94 11.58 13.45
C GLN A 208 5.44 11.14 14.84
N HIS A 209 5.80 11.87 15.90
CA HIS A 209 5.47 11.53 17.29
C HIS A 209 5.99 10.15 17.76
N LEU A 210 6.93 9.56 17.03
CA LEU A 210 7.52 8.23 17.28
C LEU A 210 8.95 8.29 17.83
N GLY A 211 9.41 9.42 18.34
CA GLY A 211 10.79 9.59 18.83
C GLY A 211 11.21 8.67 19.99
N LYS A 212 10.26 8.04 20.68
CA LYS A 212 10.50 7.05 21.73
C LYS A 212 10.37 5.59 21.24
N TYR A 213 10.08 5.39 19.97
CA TYR A 213 9.94 4.07 19.38
C TYR A 213 11.31 3.34 19.34
N PRO A 214 11.39 2.04 19.62
CA PRO A 214 12.68 1.32 19.69
C PRO A 214 13.53 1.47 18.44
N LEU A 215 12.94 1.38 17.24
CA LEU A 215 13.67 1.57 16.00
C LEU A 215 14.15 3.01 15.75
N ALA A 216 13.61 4.01 16.48
CA ALA A 216 14.10 5.39 16.41
C ALA A 216 15.52 5.56 16.97
N GLN A 217 16.01 4.61 17.74
CA GLN A 217 17.36 4.55 18.26
C GLN A 217 18.33 3.77 17.34
N ARG A 218 17.77 3.08 16.34
CA ARG A 218 18.58 2.30 15.42
C ARG A 218 19.03 3.15 14.24
N ARG A 219 20.31 3.04 13.91
CA ARG A 219 20.86 3.61 12.67
C ARG A 219 20.33 2.81 11.48
N PRO A 220 19.84 3.46 10.39
CA PRO A 220 19.50 2.74 9.18
C PRO A 220 20.76 2.17 8.50
N ASP A 221 20.60 1.05 7.84
CA ASP A 221 21.62 0.45 6.99
C ASP A 221 21.53 1.03 5.56
N ARG A 222 20.32 1.51 5.18
CA ARG A 222 20.00 1.94 3.82
C ARG A 222 19.02 3.12 3.80
N LEU A 223 19.12 3.92 2.74
CA LEU A 223 18.15 4.96 2.41
C LEU A 223 17.45 4.63 1.08
N TYR A 224 16.12 4.78 1.06
CA TYR A 224 15.32 4.75 -0.14
C TYR A 224 15.07 6.19 -0.58
N ILE A 225 15.62 6.60 -1.73
CA ILE A 225 15.57 7.99 -2.20
C ILE A 225 14.70 8.08 -3.44
N GLY A 226 13.60 8.82 -3.35
CA GLY A 226 12.61 8.99 -4.41
C GLY A 226 11.21 8.63 -3.94
N ASN A 227 10.23 8.66 -4.85
CA ASN A 227 8.82 8.45 -4.51
C ASN A 227 8.20 7.45 -5.49
N GLN A 228 7.55 6.40 -4.97
CA GLN A 228 6.94 5.36 -5.79
C GLN A 228 5.67 5.82 -6.52
N PHE A 229 5.05 6.94 -6.10
CA PHE A 229 3.70 7.32 -6.53
C PHE A 229 3.68 8.57 -7.40
N CYS A 230 4.55 9.54 -7.16
CA CYS A 230 4.50 10.87 -7.78
C CYS A 230 5.87 11.34 -8.27
N SER A 231 6.01 11.54 -9.60
CA SER A 231 7.25 12.03 -10.21
C SER A 231 7.62 13.45 -9.79
N HIS A 232 6.64 14.30 -9.42
CA HIS A 232 6.92 15.67 -8.96
C HIS A 232 7.59 15.75 -7.59
N LEU A 233 7.65 14.63 -6.86
CA LEU A 233 8.34 14.52 -5.57
C LEU A 233 9.74 13.93 -5.69
N PHE A 234 10.12 13.47 -6.86
CA PHE A 234 11.49 12.99 -7.12
C PHE A 234 12.48 14.15 -6.97
N PRO A 235 13.70 13.92 -6.42
CA PRO A 235 14.71 14.96 -6.30
C PRO A 235 15.23 15.41 -7.67
N SER A 236 15.74 16.64 -7.76
CA SER A 236 16.50 17.05 -8.94
C SER A 236 17.79 16.23 -9.08
N ASP A 237 18.36 16.18 -10.28
CA ASP A 237 19.64 15.47 -10.50
C ASP A 237 20.70 15.92 -9.48
N GLU A 238 20.87 17.24 -9.29
CA GLU A 238 21.86 17.80 -8.36
C GLU A 238 21.60 17.32 -6.92
N MET A 239 20.34 17.35 -6.49
CA MET A 239 19.97 16.88 -5.16
C MET A 239 20.21 15.37 -5.04
N LEU A 240 19.81 14.57 -6.03
CA LEU A 240 19.99 13.12 -6.02
C LEU A 240 21.46 12.75 -5.84
N PHE A 241 22.35 13.31 -6.67
CA PHE A 241 23.79 13.02 -6.59
C PHE A 241 24.43 13.54 -5.29
N ALA A 242 23.97 14.68 -4.76
CA ALA A 242 24.40 15.15 -3.44
C ALA A 242 24.00 14.18 -2.31
N LEU A 243 22.79 13.63 -2.36
CA LEU A 243 22.31 12.63 -1.40
C LEU A 243 23.08 11.31 -1.52
N LEU A 244 23.34 10.83 -2.74
CA LEU A 244 24.16 9.63 -3.00
C LEU A 244 25.56 9.79 -2.41
N GLN A 245 26.23 10.92 -2.68
CA GLN A 245 27.55 11.21 -2.17
C GLN A 245 27.58 11.32 -0.63
N LYS A 246 26.53 11.92 -0.04
CA LYS A 246 26.42 12.00 1.42
C LYS A 246 26.19 10.62 2.04
N ALA A 247 25.29 9.81 1.50
CA ALA A 247 25.04 8.45 1.96
C ALA A 247 26.31 7.59 1.91
N GLN A 248 27.08 7.73 0.83
CA GLN A 248 28.37 7.04 0.70
C GLN A 248 29.37 7.43 1.81
N ARG A 249 29.50 8.72 2.10
CA ARG A 249 30.37 9.20 3.20
C ARG A 249 29.92 8.68 4.57
N GLU A 250 28.61 8.50 4.73
CA GLU A 250 27.99 7.96 5.94
C GLU A 250 27.90 6.43 5.94
N LEU A 251 28.51 5.75 4.96
CA LEU A 251 28.51 4.28 4.83
C LEU A 251 27.10 3.68 4.82
N LEU A 252 26.16 4.35 4.17
CA LEU A 252 24.80 3.86 3.95
C LEU A 252 24.67 3.27 2.54
N GLN A 253 23.90 2.20 2.44
CA GLN A 253 23.42 1.72 1.14
C GLN A 253 22.30 2.65 0.63
N VAL A 254 22.10 2.66 -0.68
CA VAL A 254 21.01 3.45 -1.28
C VAL A 254 20.22 2.60 -2.25
N THR A 255 18.92 2.82 -2.27
CA THR A 255 18.00 2.37 -3.32
C THR A 255 17.32 3.60 -3.90
N VAL A 256 17.43 3.84 -5.20
CA VAL A 256 16.73 4.93 -5.87
C VAL A 256 15.34 4.46 -6.26
N VAL A 257 14.31 5.27 -5.99
CA VAL A 257 12.92 4.88 -6.11
C VAL A 257 12.23 5.67 -7.21
N PHE A 258 11.91 5.01 -8.32
CA PHE A 258 11.16 5.61 -9.42
C PHE A 258 9.67 5.26 -9.35
N THR A 259 8.83 6.24 -9.68
CA THR A 259 7.40 5.99 -9.96
C THR A 259 7.20 5.52 -11.40
N CYS A 260 5.95 5.18 -11.78
CA CYS A 260 5.58 5.00 -13.19
C CYS A 260 5.98 6.21 -14.02
N GLN A 261 6.69 5.98 -15.11
CA GLN A 261 7.16 7.03 -16.01
C GLN A 261 6.17 7.26 -17.15
N LYS A 262 6.07 8.51 -17.59
CA LYS A 262 5.29 8.89 -18.75
C LYS A 262 6.16 8.86 -19.99
N GLU A 263 5.58 8.58 -21.14
CA GLU A 263 6.31 8.58 -22.42
C GLU A 263 7.02 9.92 -22.68
N SER A 264 6.39 11.03 -22.29
CA SER A 264 6.96 12.38 -22.48
C SER A 264 8.28 12.64 -21.73
N VAL A 265 8.59 11.85 -20.68
CA VAL A 265 9.82 12.00 -19.87
C VAL A 265 10.84 10.89 -20.09
N LEU A 266 10.56 9.92 -20.97
CA LEU A 266 11.45 8.76 -21.20
C LEU A 266 12.88 9.19 -21.56
N LYS A 267 13.02 10.16 -22.46
CA LYS A 267 14.34 10.64 -22.87
C LYS A 267 15.17 11.24 -21.72
N SER A 268 14.55 12.00 -20.84
CA SER A 268 15.22 12.54 -19.66
C SER A 268 15.52 11.44 -18.64
N MET A 269 14.67 10.42 -18.58
CA MET A 269 14.88 9.26 -17.73
C MET A 269 16.08 8.43 -18.22
N GLU A 270 16.19 8.17 -19.52
CA GLU A 270 17.35 7.52 -20.11
C GLU A 270 18.65 8.24 -19.77
N GLN A 271 18.67 9.57 -19.86
CA GLN A 271 19.84 10.38 -19.47
C GLN A 271 20.18 10.25 -17.99
N LEU A 272 19.15 10.24 -17.13
CA LEU A 272 19.37 10.06 -15.68
C LEU A 272 19.91 8.67 -15.35
N LEU A 273 19.38 7.61 -15.96
CA LEU A 273 19.87 6.24 -15.79
C LEU A 273 21.32 6.11 -16.22
N GLN A 274 21.72 6.71 -17.35
CA GLN A 274 23.10 6.73 -17.80
C GLN A 274 24.03 7.47 -16.83
N LYS A 275 23.59 8.61 -16.27
CA LYS A 275 24.35 9.34 -15.25
C LYS A 275 24.53 8.53 -13.97
N LEU A 276 23.48 7.80 -13.54
CA LEU A 276 23.55 6.92 -12.37
C LEU A 276 24.49 5.75 -12.61
N ASP A 277 24.44 5.12 -13.79
CA ASP A 277 25.32 4.02 -14.15
C ASP A 277 26.79 4.48 -14.19
N GLN A 278 27.07 5.63 -14.81
CA GLN A 278 28.42 6.25 -14.80
C GLN A 278 28.88 6.61 -13.39
N TRP A 279 27.98 7.08 -12.52
CA TRP A 279 28.32 7.36 -11.14
C TRP A 279 28.68 6.07 -10.39
N CYS A 280 27.97 4.97 -10.65
CA CYS A 280 28.28 3.67 -10.08
C CYS A 280 29.63 3.14 -10.54
N ASP A 281 29.93 3.21 -11.84
CA ASP A 281 31.20 2.82 -12.44
C ASP A 281 32.36 3.61 -11.81
N GLY A 282 32.23 4.94 -11.70
CA GLY A 282 33.23 5.81 -11.07
C GLY A 282 33.49 5.58 -9.57
N HIS A 283 32.61 4.83 -8.90
CA HIS A 283 32.69 4.53 -7.46
C HIS A 283 32.83 3.02 -7.16
N ASP A 284 33.02 2.19 -8.19
CA ASP A 284 33.14 0.72 -8.10
C ASP A 284 32.01 0.10 -7.23
N ARG A 285 30.75 0.38 -7.61
CA ARG A 285 29.58 -0.08 -6.86
C ARG A 285 28.35 -0.28 -7.72
N GLU A 286 27.44 -1.10 -7.24
CA GLU A 286 26.11 -1.28 -7.78
C GLU A 286 25.09 -0.40 -7.03
N LEU A 287 23.99 -0.06 -7.71
CA LEU A 287 22.93 0.74 -7.15
C LEU A 287 21.56 0.08 -7.43
N GLU A 288 20.83 -0.23 -6.39
CA GLU A 288 19.47 -0.71 -6.50
C GLU A 288 18.53 0.39 -7.01
N VAL A 289 17.64 0.04 -7.96
CA VAL A 289 16.64 0.95 -8.50
C VAL A 289 15.27 0.27 -8.50
N ILE A 290 14.30 0.88 -7.81
CA ILE A 290 12.92 0.38 -7.82
C ILE A 290 12.25 0.85 -9.10
N VAL A 291 11.67 -0.10 -9.84
CA VAL A 291 10.91 0.13 -11.05
C VAL A 291 9.43 -0.15 -10.81
N ASN A 292 8.58 0.78 -11.22
CA ASN A 292 7.13 0.73 -11.03
C ASN A 292 6.35 0.69 -12.35
N ASP A 293 7.05 0.51 -13.46
CA ASP A 293 6.50 0.21 -14.78
C ASP A 293 7.46 -0.65 -15.60
N TRP A 294 6.91 -1.39 -16.58
CA TRP A 294 7.67 -2.31 -17.41
C TRP A 294 8.59 -1.62 -18.42
N GLY A 295 8.24 -0.40 -18.85
CA GLY A 295 9.07 0.40 -19.73
C GLY A 295 10.39 0.75 -19.07
N LEU A 296 10.33 1.26 -17.82
CA LEU A 296 11.52 1.57 -17.04
C LEU A 296 12.34 0.32 -16.71
N ALA A 297 11.67 -0.79 -16.34
CA ALA A 297 12.36 -2.07 -16.09
C ALA A 297 13.18 -2.51 -17.32
N GLY A 298 12.59 -2.44 -18.52
CA GLY A 298 13.27 -2.75 -19.76
C GLY A 298 14.39 -1.76 -20.12
N LEU A 299 14.27 -0.48 -19.76
CA LEU A 299 15.34 0.51 -19.96
C LEU A 299 16.54 0.20 -19.05
N VAL A 300 16.34 -0.05 -17.77
CA VAL A 300 17.38 -0.41 -16.82
C VAL A 300 18.15 -1.62 -17.34
N GLY A 301 17.47 -2.72 -17.67
CA GLY A 301 18.12 -3.95 -18.14
C GLY A 301 18.90 -3.80 -19.45
N ARG A 302 18.52 -2.87 -20.33
CA ARG A 302 19.20 -2.68 -21.63
C ARG A 302 20.31 -1.65 -21.64
N MET A 303 20.21 -0.63 -20.77
CA MET A 303 21.04 0.59 -20.88
C MET A 303 22.09 0.71 -19.79
N THR A 304 22.02 -0.12 -18.74
CA THR A 304 22.89 0.03 -17.57
C THR A 304 23.53 -1.31 -17.21
N SER A 305 24.71 -1.23 -16.58
CA SER A 305 25.48 -2.39 -16.15
C SER A 305 25.59 -2.51 -14.63
N HIS A 306 25.40 -1.38 -13.92
CA HIS A 306 25.60 -1.29 -12.46
C HIS A 306 24.28 -1.00 -11.71
N LEU A 307 23.17 -0.82 -12.43
CA LEU A 307 21.87 -0.61 -11.81
C LEU A 307 21.13 -1.95 -11.67
N ILE A 308 20.74 -2.27 -10.44
CA ILE A 308 20.02 -3.51 -10.10
C ILE A 308 18.52 -3.20 -10.00
N PRO A 309 17.69 -3.66 -10.93
CA PRO A 309 16.25 -3.41 -10.88
C PRO A 309 15.56 -4.22 -9.79
N ILE A 310 14.64 -3.55 -9.07
CA ILE A 310 13.79 -4.14 -8.03
C ILE A 310 12.34 -3.95 -8.42
N LEU A 311 11.51 -4.99 -8.26
CA LEU A 311 10.08 -4.91 -8.52
C LEU A 311 9.39 -4.02 -7.47
N GLY A 312 8.92 -2.85 -7.90
CA GLY A 312 8.23 -1.91 -7.04
C GLY A 312 6.81 -2.34 -6.66
N ILE A 313 6.27 -1.70 -5.63
CA ILE A 313 4.93 -2.01 -5.09
C ILE A 313 3.79 -1.77 -6.09
N LEU A 314 3.97 -0.91 -7.10
CA LEU A 314 2.94 -0.69 -8.12
C LEU A 314 2.89 -1.82 -9.16
N LEU A 315 3.96 -2.59 -9.33
CA LEU A 315 3.98 -3.78 -10.18
C LEU A 315 3.68 -5.06 -9.38
N ASN A 316 3.99 -5.09 -8.10
CA ASN A 316 3.63 -6.20 -7.22
C ASN A 316 2.15 -6.11 -6.83
N LYS A 317 1.29 -6.81 -7.54
CA LYS A 317 -0.17 -6.74 -7.38
C LYS A 317 -0.68 -7.86 -6.46
N TYR A 318 -1.18 -7.46 -5.30
CA TYR A 318 -1.88 -8.32 -4.36
C TYR A 318 -3.02 -7.54 -3.70
N LYS A 319 -3.91 -8.23 -2.97
CA LYS A 319 -5.06 -7.56 -2.33
C LYS A 319 -4.59 -6.70 -1.16
N LYS A 320 -4.94 -5.43 -1.19
CA LYS A 320 -4.70 -4.45 -0.13
C LYS A 320 -5.95 -3.59 0.02
N ASP A 321 -6.71 -3.82 1.08
CA ASP A 321 -7.93 -3.05 1.36
C ASP A 321 -8.13 -3.03 2.88
N PRO A 322 -8.19 -1.86 3.54
CA PRO A 322 -8.38 -1.77 4.98
C PRO A 322 -9.67 -2.42 5.46
N ARG A 323 -10.63 -2.67 4.57
CA ARG A 323 -11.89 -3.36 4.87
C ARG A 323 -11.77 -4.89 4.84
N ILE A 324 -10.64 -5.46 4.47
CA ILE A 324 -10.46 -6.94 4.41
C ILE A 324 -10.72 -7.59 5.78
N GLY A 325 -10.34 -6.92 6.87
CA GLY A 325 -10.62 -7.40 8.23
C GLY A 325 -12.12 -7.57 8.55
N PHE A 326 -12.99 -6.85 7.85
CA PHE A 326 -14.44 -6.95 7.98
C PHE A 326 -15.05 -7.99 7.02
N LYS A 327 -14.34 -8.30 5.93
CA LYS A 327 -14.75 -9.32 4.98
C LYS A 327 -14.29 -10.68 5.48
N GLN A 328 -15.19 -11.49 5.99
CA GLN A 328 -14.90 -12.86 6.39
C GLN A 328 -14.72 -13.76 5.16
N GLY A 329 -13.62 -13.53 4.42
CA GLY A 329 -13.25 -14.30 3.24
C GLY A 329 -12.31 -15.45 3.55
N ASP A 330 -12.01 -16.26 2.52
CA ASP A 330 -10.97 -17.27 2.64
C ASP A 330 -9.60 -16.60 2.78
N GLN A 331 -9.02 -16.69 3.97
CA GLN A 331 -7.72 -16.12 4.29
C GLN A 331 -6.60 -16.68 3.39
N MET A 332 -6.73 -17.91 2.91
CA MET A 332 -5.75 -18.50 2.00
C MET A 332 -5.75 -17.78 0.65
N LEU A 333 -6.92 -17.40 0.14
CA LEU A 333 -7.00 -16.64 -1.12
C LEU A 333 -6.46 -15.21 -1.00
N LEU A 334 -6.43 -14.65 0.20
CA LEU A 334 -5.83 -13.33 0.42
C LEU A 334 -4.31 -13.36 0.38
N LYS A 335 -3.70 -14.51 0.69
CA LYS A 335 -2.24 -14.71 0.65
C LYS A 335 -1.72 -14.95 -0.76
N GLU A 336 -2.58 -15.45 -1.69
CA GLU A 336 -2.19 -15.72 -3.06
C GLU A 336 -1.81 -14.42 -3.79
N ASN A 337 -0.66 -14.44 -4.46
CA ASN A 337 -0.18 -13.33 -5.28
C ASN A 337 0.61 -13.87 -6.48
N PRO A 338 0.79 -13.07 -7.56
CA PRO A 338 1.50 -13.51 -8.76
C PRO A 338 2.93 -14.00 -8.50
N LEU A 339 3.62 -13.41 -7.51
CA LEU A 339 4.98 -13.82 -7.17
C LEU A 339 5.07 -15.21 -6.51
N GLY A 340 3.96 -15.79 -6.06
CA GLY A 340 3.87 -17.19 -5.65
C GLY A 340 4.15 -18.17 -6.80
N LEU A 341 3.97 -17.74 -8.07
CA LEU A 341 4.19 -18.56 -9.25
C LEU A 341 5.67 -18.54 -9.66
N GLU A 342 6.31 -19.70 -9.67
CA GLU A 342 7.72 -19.84 -10.04
C GLU A 342 8.00 -19.35 -11.47
N ASN A 343 7.14 -19.69 -12.42
CA ASN A 343 7.28 -19.27 -13.82
C ASN A 343 7.25 -17.74 -13.97
N TYR A 344 6.46 -17.03 -13.13
CA TYR A 344 6.41 -15.57 -13.16
C TYR A 344 7.71 -14.98 -12.59
N ARG A 345 8.21 -15.50 -11.48
CA ARG A 345 9.51 -15.06 -10.94
C ARG A 345 10.64 -15.30 -11.92
N LYS A 346 10.66 -16.48 -12.58
CA LYS A 346 11.64 -16.78 -13.61
C LYS A 346 11.55 -15.80 -14.78
N TYR A 347 10.34 -15.47 -15.24
CA TYR A 347 10.14 -14.44 -16.27
C TYR A 347 10.72 -13.08 -15.85
N LEU A 348 10.47 -12.65 -14.60
CA LEU A 348 11.01 -11.39 -14.07
C LEU A 348 12.55 -11.40 -14.03
N GLN A 349 13.13 -12.54 -13.70
CA GLN A 349 14.57 -12.72 -13.66
C GLN A 349 15.18 -12.73 -15.07
N ASP A 350 14.62 -13.52 -15.98
CA ASP A 350 15.17 -13.75 -17.32
C ASP A 350 15.05 -12.48 -18.19
N GLU A 351 13.93 -11.76 -18.11
CA GLU A 351 13.64 -10.59 -18.95
C GLU A 351 14.14 -9.26 -18.36
N PHE A 352 14.16 -9.14 -17.04
CA PHE A 352 14.43 -7.86 -16.39
C PHE A 352 15.54 -7.90 -15.33
N ALA A 353 16.15 -9.05 -15.08
CA ALA A 353 17.12 -9.27 -14.00
C ALA A 353 16.59 -8.89 -12.60
N ILE A 354 15.29 -9.02 -12.38
CA ILE A 354 14.65 -8.68 -11.10
C ILE A 354 14.71 -9.89 -10.17
N HIS A 355 15.37 -9.69 -9.00
CA HIS A 355 15.56 -10.73 -7.97
C HIS A 355 15.02 -10.31 -6.60
N ARG A 356 14.65 -9.04 -6.40
CA ARG A 356 14.08 -8.49 -5.17
C ARG A 356 12.72 -7.92 -5.43
N TYR A 357 11.81 -8.09 -4.45
CA TYR A 357 10.41 -7.70 -4.53
C TYR A 357 10.03 -6.80 -3.34
N GLU A 358 9.34 -5.70 -3.63
CA GLU A 358 8.87 -4.76 -2.63
C GLU A 358 7.43 -5.10 -2.21
N TRP A 359 7.20 -5.16 -0.90
CA TRP A 359 5.93 -5.47 -0.25
C TRP A 359 5.53 -4.38 0.73
N GLU A 360 4.28 -4.39 1.17
CA GLU A 360 3.77 -3.50 2.20
C GLU A 360 3.00 -4.30 3.25
N CYS A 361 3.15 -3.97 4.54
CA CYS A 361 2.24 -4.43 5.59
C CYS A 361 0.83 -3.97 5.27
N CYS A 362 -0.14 -4.87 5.24
CA CYS A 362 -1.51 -4.55 4.81
C CYS A 362 -2.61 -5.18 5.68
N GLY A 363 -2.31 -5.47 6.95
CA GLY A 363 -3.28 -5.94 7.93
C GLY A 363 -3.65 -7.42 7.83
N HIS A 364 -3.02 -8.17 6.92
CA HIS A 364 -3.16 -9.62 6.81
C HIS A 364 -1.86 -10.26 6.32
N GLU A 365 -1.71 -11.55 6.60
CA GLU A 365 -0.52 -12.29 6.21
C GLU A 365 -0.43 -12.45 4.70
N GLN A 366 0.80 -12.38 4.20
CA GLN A 366 1.16 -12.66 2.81
C GLN A 366 2.10 -13.86 2.73
N GLU A 367 2.08 -14.57 1.61
CA GLU A 367 3.09 -15.57 1.29
C GLU A 367 4.20 -14.90 0.48
N TYR A 368 5.38 -14.84 1.08
CA TYR A 368 6.55 -14.27 0.42
C TYR A 368 7.28 -15.37 -0.36
N PRO A 369 7.68 -15.09 -1.62
CA PRO A 369 8.46 -16.05 -2.38
C PRO A 369 9.87 -16.22 -1.79
N GLN A 370 10.52 -17.33 -2.08
CA GLN A 370 11.95 -17.46 -1.80
C GLN A 370 12.74 -16.40 -2.58
N GLY A 371 13.75 -15.84 -1.95
CA GLY A 371 14.59 -14.78 -2.50
C GLY A 371 14.63 -13.55 -1.60
N HIS A 372 14.80 -12.38 -2.20
CA HIS A 372 14.95 -11.12 -1.49
C HIS A 372 13.63 -10.34 -1.45
N ASN A 373 13.14 -10.07 -0.25
CA ASN A 373 11.89 -9.36 -0.05
C ASN A 373 12.05 -8.22 0.93
N SER A 374 11.64 -7.01 0.52
CA SER A 374 11.61 -5.83 1.36
C SER A 374 10.17 -5.52 1.77
N LEU A 375 9.93 -5.16 3.03
CA LEU A 375 8.61 -4.90 3.57
C LEU A 375 8.50 -3.46 4.09
N TYR A 376 7.62 -2.68 3.47
CA TYR A 376 7.27 -1.33 3.94
C TYR A 376 6.29 -1.37 5.10
N PHE A 377 6.49 -0.50 6.05
CA PHE A 377 5.59 -0.23 7.17
C PHE A 377 5.76 1.22 7.67
N PRO A 378 4.81 1.83 8.37
CA PRO A 378 3.50 1.31 8.74
C PRO A 378 2.41 1.63 7.70
N PHE A 379 2.70 2.41 6.67
CA PHE A 379 1.69 2.79 5.68
C PHE A 379 1.77 1.89 4.45
N TYR A 380 0.59 1.51 3.95
CA TYR A 380 0.46 0.79 2.69
C TYR A 380 -0.48 1.49 1.73
N GLN A 381 -0.18 1.43 0.46
CA GLN A 381 -0.95 2.04 -0.60
C GLN A 381 -2.19 1.20 -0.93
N THR A 382 -3.37 1.79 -0.87
CA THR A 382 -4.63 1.15 -1.23
C THR A 382 -5.10 1.51 -2.63
N ASN A 383 -4.79 2.72 -3.08
CA ASN A 383 -5.12 3.21 -4.41
C ASN A 383 -4.11 4.27 -4.86
N THR A 384 -3.81 4.30 -6.14
CA THR A 384 -2.96 5.31 -6.80
C THR A 384 -3.64 5.77 -8.08
N SER A 385 -3.59 7.06 -8.35
CA SER A 385 -4.08 7.66 -9.59
C SER A 385 -2.91 8.30 -10.36
N GLN A 386 -2.95 8.25 -11.69
CA GLN A 386 -2.03 9.04 -12.52
C GLN A 386 -2.23 10.54 -12.35
N TYR A 387 -3.44 10.93 -11.94
CA TYR A 387 -3.82 12.32 -11.65
C TYR A 387 -3.95 12.50 -10.14
N CYS A 388 -3.50 13.65 -9.64
CA CYS A 388 -3.51 13.90 -8.21
C CYS A 388 -4.86 14.44 -7.73
N PRO A 389 -5.63 13.69 -6.93
CA PRO A 389 -6.89 14.18 -6.35
C PRO A 389 -6.70 15.45 -5.51
N LEU A 390 -5.58 15.51 -4.77
CA LEU A 390 -5.25 16.66 -3.94
C LEU A 390 -4.96 17.91 -4.78
N TYR A 391 -4.26 17.75 -5.91
CA TYR A 391 -4.05 18.85 -6.86
C TYR A 391 -5.39 19.35 -7.42
N ALA A 392 -6.30 18.43 -7.79
CA ALA A 392 -7.63 18.78 -8.26
C ALA A 392 -8.42 19.57 -7.22
N CYS A 393 -8.48 19.10 -5.98
CA CYS A 393 -9.14 19.82 -4.87
C CYS A 393 -8.56 21.23 -4.67
N CYS A 394 -7.23 21.35 -4.68
CA CYS A 394 -6.58 22.64 -4.43
C CYS A 394 -6.71 23.64 -5.58
N THR A 395 -6.88 23.17 -6.82
CA THR A 395 -6.95 24.05 -8.00
C THR A 395 -8.36 24.30 -8.49
N THR A 396 -9.28 23.36 -8.31
CA THR A 396 -10.64 23.43 -8.86
C THR A 396 -11.73 23.40 -7.77
N GLY A 397 -11.38 23.10 -6.52
CA GLY A 397 -12.33 22.85 -5.45
C GLY A 397 -13.07 21.51 -5.55
N GLN A 398 -12.76 20.70 -6.57
CA GLN A 398 -13.47 19.44 -6.85
C GLN A 398 -12.49 18.30 -7.08
N ARG A 399 -12.58 17.27 -6.26
CA ARG A 399 -11.72 16.09 -6.31
C ARG A 399 -11.78 15.35 -7.66
N GLY A 400 -12.96 15.28 -8.27
CA GLY A 400 -13.20 14.55 -9.52
C GLY A 400 -12.69 15.26 -10.77
N ARG A 401 -12.45 16.56 -10.69
CA ARG A 401 -11.86 17.33 -11.81
C ARG A 401 -10.35 17.12 -11.91
N GLN A 402 -9.95 15.87 -11.95
CA GLN A 402 -8.55 15.48 -12.02
C GLN A 402 -7.98 15.77 -13.41
N LYS A 403 -6.90 16.54 -13.43
CA LYS A 403 -6.09 16.79 -14.60
C LYS A 403 -4.65 16.45 -14.31
N GLU A 404 -3.88 16.18 -15.33
CA GLU A 404 -2.45 16.01 -15.19
C GLU A 404 -1.83 17.27 -14.56
N PRO A 405 -1.13 17.14 -13.41
CA PRO A 405 -0.45 18.27 -12.82
C PRO A 405 0.69 18.74 -13.72
N VAL A 406 0.60 19.98 -14.19
CA VAL A 406 1.70 20.67 -14.87
C VAL A 406 2.25 21.69 -13.88
N ASN A 407 3.56 21.74 -13.65
CA ASN A 407 4.20 22.64 -12.69
C ASN A 407 3.57 22.56 -11.29
N CYS A 408 3.45 21.34 -10.77
CA CYS A 408 2.79 21.09 -9.48
C CYS A 408 3.49 21.85 -8.34
N PRO A 409 2.78 22.73 -7.59
CA PRO A 409 3.36 23.44 -6.45
C PRO A 409 3.53 22.54 -5.21
N ARG A 410 3.29 21.23 -5.34
CA ARG A 410 3.46 20.22 -4.29
C ARG A 410 2.57 20.48 -3.06
N TYR A 411 1.27 20.74 -3.29
CA TYR A 411 0.29 20.92 -2.21
C TYR A 411 0.35 19.84 -1.14
N CYS A 412 0.71 18.60 -1.52
CA CYS A 412 0.85 17.46 -0.61
C CYS A 412 1.97 17.59 0.44
N GLN A 413 2.84 18.59 0.36
CA GLN A 413 3.77 18.88 1.45
C GLN A 413 3.05 19.36 2.70
N ASN A 414 1.97 20.13 2.52
CA ASN A 414 1.27 20.78 3.61
C ASN A 414 -0.21 20.37 3.73
N LYS A 415 -0.70 19.52 2.85
CA LYS A 415 -2.12 19.19 2.73
C LYS A 415 -2.35 17.71 2.51
N VAL A 416 -3.44 17.21 3.07
CA VAL A 416 -3.88 15.81 2.96
C VAL A 416 -5.39 15.75 2.80
N LEU A 417 -5.91 14.62 2.32
CA LEU A 417 -7.33 14.26 2.39
C LEU A 417 -7.48 13.29 3.57
N LEU A 418 -8.27 13.68 4.58
CA LEU A 418 -8.55 12.83 5.72
C LEU A 418 -9.71 11.88 5.42
N TYR A 419 -9.60 10.71 6.00
CA TYR A 419 -10.61 9.66 5.97
C TYR A 419 -11.07 9.36 7.40
N PRO A 420 -12.19 8.67 7.53
CA PRO A 420 -12.71 8.25 8.80
C PRO A 420 -11.70 7.50 9.65
N ASP A 421 -11.71 7.80 10.95
CA ASP A 421 -10.74 7.29 11.91
C ASP A 421 -10.68 5.74 11.95
N HIS A 422 -11.83 5.09 11.85
CA HIS A 422 -11.92 3.63 11.88
C HIS A 422 -11.26 2.96 10.65
N LEU A 423 -11.13 3.66 9.53
CA LEU A 423 -10.42 3.16 8.34
C LEU A 423 -8.90 3.35 8.45
N LYS A 424 -8.45 4.21 9.36
CA LYS A 424 -7.02 4.60 9.50
C LYS A 424 -6.38 4.93 8.15
N MET A 425 -7.07 5.72 7.33
CA MET A 425 -6.64 6.08 5.97
C MET A 425 -6.31 7.56 5.85
N VAL A 426 -5.43 7.86 4.90
CA VAL A 426 -5.09 9.23 4.50
C VAL A 426 -4.87 9.31 3.00
N GLY A 427 -5.36 10.37 2.36
CA GLY A 427 -5.02 10.70 0.98
C GLY A 427 -3.84 11.67 0.95
N ARG A 428 -2.72 11.23 0.39
CA ARG A 428 -1.51 12.05 0.25
C ARG A 428 -0.84 11.78 -1.11
N TYR A 429 -0.15 12.77 -1.62
CA TYR A 429 0.36 12.71 -2.99
C TYR A 429 -0.79 12.50 -3.98
N ASN A 430 -0.63 11.58 -4.92
CA ASN A 430 -1.69 11.12 -5.82
C ASN A 430 -2.29 9.76 -5.36
N SER A 431 -2.10 9.40 -4.10
CA SER A 431 -2.40 8.05 -3.59
C SER A 431 -3.22 8.10 -2.30
N LEU A 432 -3.88 6.99 -2.01
CA LEU A 432 -4.53 6.71 -0.74
C LEU A 432 -3.71 5.67 0.02
N PHE A 433 -3.47 5.96 1.28
CA PHE A 433 -2.73 5.08 2.18
C PHE A 433 -3.60 4.67 3.36
N ALA A 434 -3.40 3.45 3.83
CA ALA A 434 -3.91 3.00 5.11
C ALA A 434 -2.75 2.65 6.05
N LEU A 435 -3.04 2.64 7.35
CA LEU A 435 -2.09 2.36 8.40
C LEU A 435 -2.21 0.91 8.84
N ASP A 436 -1.11 0.17 8.80
CA ASP A 436 -0.92 -1.07 9.55
C ASP A 436 0.17 -0.84 10.60
N ASP A 437 -0.25 -0.62 11.83
CA ASP A 437 0.64 -0.28 12.94
C ASP A 437 1.18 -1.52 13.69
N THR A 438 0.97 -2.72 13.17
CA THR A 438 1.34 -3.98 13.82
C THR A 438 2.81 -4.02 14.21
N LEU A 439 3.72 -3.74 13.28
CA LEU A 439 5.17 -3.73 13.57
C LEU A 439 5.59 -2.57 14.49
N LEU A 440 4.83 -1.48 14.50
CA LEU A 440 5.08 -0.38 15.42
C LEU A 440 4.65 -0.74 16.86
N ARG A 441 3.55 -1.50 17.03
CA ARG A 441 3.06 -1.95 18.33
C ARG A 441 3.83 -3.14 18.87
N MET A 442 4.16 -4.07 18.00
CA MET A 442 4.77 -5.36 18.29
C MET A 442 6.02 -5.58 17.43
N PRO A 443 7.15 -4.93 17.75
CA PRO A 443 8.39 -5.06 16.96
C PRO A 443 8.91 -6.51 16.86
N GLU A 444 8.55 -7.37 17.82
CA GLU A 444 8.85 -8.80 17.83
C GLU A 444 8.22 -9.55 16.65
N GLN A 445 7.15 -9.02 16.05
CA GLN A 445 6.55 -9.58 14.84
C GLN A 445 7.46 -9.48 13.60
N ALA A 446 8.56 -8.77 13.69
CA ALA A 446 9.60 -8.80 12.66
C ALA A 446 10.25 -10.19 12.54
N GLU A 447 10.38 -10.95 13.62
CA GLU A 447 11.01 -12.29 13.62
C GLU A 447 10.21 -13.32 12.79
N PRO A 448 8.88 -13.48 12.94
CA PRO A 448 8.09 -14.34 12.04
C PRO A 448 8.20 -13.92 10.58
N LEU A 449 8.20 -12.62 10.29
CA LEU A 449 8.33 -12.10 8.92
C LEU A 449 9.70 -12.45 8.31
N MET A 450 10.78 -12.37 9.08
CA MET A 450 12.10 -12.80 8.63
C MET A 450 12.12 -14.30 8.30
N LYS A 451 11.51 -15.13 9.15
CA LYS A 451 11.39 -16.57 8.90
C LYS A 451 10.56 -16.89 7.66
N SER A 452 9.63 -16.02 7.31
CA SER A 452 8.81 -16.15 6.09
C SER A 452 9.46 -15.57 4.83
N GLY A 453 10.68 -15.02 4.91
CA GLY A 453 11.48 -14.59 3.76
C GLY A 453 11.69 -13.08 3.61
N ILE A 454 11.28 -12.26 4.59
CA ILE A 454 11.59 -10.81 4.60
C ILE A 454 13.03 -10.63 5.11
N ASP A 455 13.88 -10.02 4.29
CA ASP A 455 15.27 -9.72 4.63
C ASP A 455 15.54 -8.21 4.81
N ARG A 456 14.54 -7.34 4.49
CA ARG A 456 14.64 -5.88 4.64
C ARG A 456 13.35 -5.28 5.16
N LEU A 457 13.45 -4.39 6.15
CA LEU A 457 12.34 -3.57 6.64
C LEU A 457 12.52 -2.11 6.22
N VAL A 458 11.50 -1.51 5.61
CA VAL A 458 11.52 -0.14 5.09
C VAL A 458 10.49 0.71 5.81
N VAL A 459 10.93 1.70 6.55
CA VAL A 459 10.03 2.65 7.22
C VAL A 459 9.60 3.73 6.24
N ASN A 460 8.28 3.90 6.07
CA ASN A 460 7.66 4.91 5.21
C ASN A 460 6.71 5.81 6.02
N LEU A 461 7.24 6.74 6.78
CA LEU A 461 6.43 7.69 7.55
C LEU A 461 5.97 8.85 6.66
N LEU A 462 4.65 8.91 6.38
CA LEU A 462 4.00 9.91 5.54
C LEU A 462 3.99 11.32 6.18
#